data_98639a91a4afebf3b2b8ad18137b5348
#
_entry.id   98639a91a4afebf3b2b8ad18137b5348
#
_cell.length_a   1.000
_cell.length_b   1.000
_cell.length_c   1.000
_cell.angle_alpha   90.00
_cell.angle_beta   90.00
_cell.angle_gamma   90.00
#
_symmetry.space_group_name_H-M   'P 1'
#
loop_
_entity.id
_entity.type
_entity.pdbx_description
1 polymer ?
#
loop_
_entity_poly.entity_id
_entity_poly.type
_entity_poly.pdbx_seq_one_letter_code
_entity_poly.pdbx_strand_id
1 'polypeptide(L)'
;MARTRGLVAGVVMFALAITGCADVAADPTSAGTPSAGATRSDETSATPSVTPSETPSQTPSETPSETPTGTPSSTPSASIPSSTPTSTPPVTPTVKPTVKPKPRPVAAYAKQVEAKLKAFGYPVGDVDGEITKRAKQALCAWRETNGMPVSRGGLTAADVQSVLKATKRPAAAKEPGIYVNKTCLVLYQVVGKEIRRIVWVSTGAPGYETPNRTGKVWRKWAGAHESSLYDDAYMYDSIYFLKDRPGIALHGSRVNSLIKTYPASHRCVRVMRPDIHHIFAETPIGTKVQVYGKY
;
A
#
# COMPACT_ATOMS: atom_id res chain seq x y z
N MET A 1 -49.34 40.52 -6.99
CA MET A 1 -50.12 39.64 -7.86
C MET A 1 -49.64 38.20 -7.62
N ALA A 2 -50.49 37.44 -6.94
CA ALA A 2 -50.25 36.03 -6.61
C ALA A 2 -50.60 35.13 -7.80
N ARG A 3 -49.83 34.06 -8.05
CA ARG A 3 -50.36 32.86 -8.72
C ARG A 3 -49.68 31.61 -8.15
N THR A 4 -50.43 30.94 -7.34
CA THR A 4 -50.37 29.56 -6.86
C THR A 4 -50.81 28.59 -7.96
N ARG A 5 -50.12 27.42 -8.11
CA ARG A 5 -50.64 26.17 -8.72
C ARG A 5 -49.44 25.20 -8.68
N GLY A 6 -49.49 23.95 -8.28
CA GLY A 6 -50.53 23.07 -7.84
C GLY A 6 -49.86 21.69 -7.75
N LEU A 7 -50.16 21.01 -6.69
CA LEU A 7 -49.71 19.64 -6.34
C LEU A 7 -50.31 18.60 -7.29
N VAL A 8 -49.55 17.61 -7.80
CA VAL A 8 -50.10 16.31 -8.18
C VAL A 8 -49.19 15.20 -7.68
N ALA A 9 -49.69 14.51 -6.69
CA ALA A 9 -49.18 13.25 -6.19
C ALA A 9 -49.70 12.12 -7.13
N GLY A 10 -48.79 11.30 -7.62
CA GLY A 10 -49.10 10.06 -8.36
C GLY A 10 -48.51 8.85 -7.61
N VAL A 11 -49.38 8.24 -6.80
CA VAL A 11 -49.14 6.90 -6.21
C VAL A 11 -49.50 5.88 -7.26
N VAL A 12 -48.55 5.04 -7.69
CA VAL A 12 -48.82 3.83 -8.43
C VAL A 12 -48.43 2.63 -7.59
N MET A 13 -49.47 2.03 -7.00
CA MET A 13 -49.39 0.67 -6.47
C MET A 13 -49.40 -0.32 -7.65
N PHE A 14 -48.48 -1.25 -7.66
CA PHE A 14 -48.65 -2.48 -8.43
C PHE A 14 -48.62 -3.69 -7.52
N ALA A 15 -49.69 -4.46 -7.66
CA ALA A 15 -50.07 -5.58 -6.83
C ALA A 15 -49.26 -6.83 -7.15
N LEU A 16 -49.17 -7.68 -6.12
CA LEU A 16 -48.72 -9.08 -6.16
C LEU A 16 -49.53 -9.92 -7.20
N ALA A 17 -48.82 -10.78 -7.88
CA ALA A 17 -49.39 -12.02 -8.36
C ALA A 17 -48.49 -13.18 -7.92
N ILE A 18 -49.03 -13.95 -6.99
CA ILE A 18 -48.53 -15.27 -6.56
C ILE A 18 -49.20 -16.27 -7.49
N THR A 19 -48.41 -17.10 -8.15
CA THR A 19 -48.93 -18.37 -8.68
C THR A 19 -47.88 -19.44 -8.42
N GLY A 20 -48.30 -20.37 -7.65
CA GLY A 20 -47.63 -21.56 -7.23
C GLY A 20 -47.91 -22.77 -8.14
N CYS A 21 -47.42 -23.92 -7.66
CA CYS A 21 -47.55 -25.32 -8.11
C CYS A 21 -46.59 -25.70 -9.24
N ALA A 22 -45.91 -26.84 -9.28
CA ALA A 22 -46.11 -28.10 -8.54
C ALA A 22 -44.81 -28.93 -8.57
N ASP A 23 -44.69 -29.82 -7.60
CA ASP A 23 -43.80 -30.97 -7.53
C ASP A 23 -43.86 -31.88 -8.75
N VAL A 24 -42.69 -32.41 -9.17
CA VAL A 24 -42.58 -33.76 -9.73
C VAL A 24 -41.30 -34.40 -9.20
N ALA A 25 -41.52 -35.35 -8.32
CA ALA A 25 -40.53 -36.36 -7.93
C ALA A 25 -40.49 -37.46 -8.98
N ALA A 26 -39.32 -37.96 -9.32
CA ALA A 26 -39.11 -39.34 -9.80
C ALA A 26 -37.63 -39.74 -9.64
N ASP A 27 -37.37 -40.57 -8.69
CA ASP A 27 -36.35 -41.63 -8.63
C ASP A 27 -37.01 -42.91 -9.18
N PRO A 28 -36.33 -44.06 -9.44
CA PRO A 28 -34.92 -44.48 -9.22
C PRO A 28 -34.35 -45.45 -10.30
N THR A 29 -33.15 -45.91 -10.00
CA THR A 29 -32.54 -47.22 -10.33
C THR A 29 -32.02 -47.49 -11.75
N SER A 30 -30.69 -47.70 -11.80
CA SER A 30 -30.17 -48.99 -12.28
C SER A 30 -28.70 -49.21 -11.86
N ALA A 31 -28.53 -50.33 -11.23
CA ALA A 31 -27.33 -50.97 -10.78
C ALA A 31 -26.43 -51.46 -11.92
N GLY A 32 -25.13 -51.55 -11.66
CA GLY A 32 -24.16 -52.19 -12.54
C GLY A 32 -22.76 -52.20 -11.96
N THR A 33 -22.47 -53.15 -11.07
CA THR A 33 -21.13 -53.68 -10.73
C THR A 33 -21.14 -55.17 -11.19
N PRO A 34 -20.01 -55.92 -11.27
CA PRO A 34 -18.59 -55.64 -11.08
C PRO A 34 -17.69 -56.29 -12.17
N SER A 35 -16.40 -56.03 -12.15
CA SER A 35 -15.45 -57.14 -12.38
C SER A 35 -14.06 -56.81 -11.84
N ALA A 36 -13.57 -57.77 -11.11
CA ALA A 36 -12.30 -57.89 -10.42
C ALA A 36 -11.14 -58.16 -11.39
N GLY A 37 -9.96 -57.81 -10.97
CA GLY A 37 -8.70 -58.20 -11.58
C GLY A 37 -7.53 -57.79 -10.71
N ALA A 38 -7.10 -58.73 -9.89
CA ALA A 38 -5.94 -58.68 -9.01
C ALA A 38 -4.62 -58.45 -9.76
N THR A 39 -3.65 -57.78 -9.16
CA THR A 39 -2.41 -58.44 -8.74
C THR A 39 -1.60 -57.52 -7.77
N ARG A 40 -1.26 -58.11 -6.70
CA ARG A 40 -0.32 -57.69 -5.67
C ARG A 40 1.11 -57.72 -6.23
N SER A 41 1.90 -56.74 -5.87
CA SER A 41 3.34 -56.94 -5.67
C SER A 41 3.77 -56.04 -4.50
N ASP A 42 4.07 -56.69 -3.40
CA ASP A 42 4.87 -56.19 -2.30
C ASP A 42 6.24 -55.80 -2.79
N GLU A 43 6.70 -54.62 -2.46
CA GLU A 43 8.12 -54.41 -2.20
C GLU A 43 8.35 -53.43 -1.06
N THR A 44 9.11 -53.96 -0.16
CA THR A 44 9.50 -53.63 1.20
C THR A 44 10.42 -52.40 1.23
N SER A 45 10.17 -51.55 2.23
CA SER A 45 11.18 -50.96 3.11
C SER A 45 12.29 -50.09 2.54
N ALA A 46 12.29 -48.83 2.93
CA ALA A 46 13.44 -48.18 3.59
C ALA A 46 13.05 -46.79 4.11
N THR A 47 12.91 -46.69 5.40
CA THR A 47 12.91 -45.45 6.16
C THR A 47 14.38 -44.99 6.33
N PRO A 48 14.76 -43.80 5.94
CA PRO A 48 15.95 -43.17 6.50
C PRO A 48 15.53 -42.31 7.70
N SER A 49 15.87 -42.83 8.86
CA SER A 49 16.01 -42.09 10.10
C SER A 49 17.15 -41.11 9.95
N VAL A 50 16.88 -39.81 9.97
CA VAL A 50 17.89 -38.76 10.14
C VAL A 50 17.63 -38.05 11.45
N THR A 51 18.52 -38.33 12.37
CA THR A 51 18.78 -37.69 13.65
C THR A 51 18.86 -36.17 13.53
N PRO A 52 18.24 -35.41 14.44
CA PRO A 52 18.45 -33.95 14.50
C PRO A 52 19.83 -33.70 15.11
N SER A 53 20.69 -33.03 14.32
CA SER A 53 21.98 -32.53 14.77
C SER A 53 21.83 -31.12 15.33
N GLU A 54 22.16 -31.05 16.56
CA GLU A 54 22.65 -29.99 17.44
C GLU A 54 22.59 -28.52 17.03
N THR A 55 21.91 -27.76 17.90
CA THR A 55 21.94 -26.33 18.12
C THR A 55 23.33 -25.85 18.52
N PRO A 56 23.92 -24.86 17.88
CA PRO A 56 24.95 -24.05 18.51
C PRO A 56 24.29 -22.87 19.26
N SER A 57 24.28 -23.00 20.57
CA SER A 57 24.15 -21.90 21.51
C SER A 57 25.42 -21.04 21.43
N GLN A 58 25.30 -19.81 20.96
CA GLN A 58 26.32 -18.78 21.22
C GLN A 58 25.64 -17.52 21.72
N THR A 59 25.78 -17.32 23.01
CA THR A 59 25.60 -16.07 23.72
C THR A 59 26.88 -15.24 23.55
N PRO A 60 26.81 -14.00 23.10
CA PRO A 60 27.82 -13.01 23.43
C PRO A 60 27.26 -12.12 24.55
N SER A 61 27.83 -12.36 25.74
CA SER A 61 27.87 -11.39 26.82
C SER A 61 29.10 -10.52 26.57
N GLU A 62 28.92 -9.22 26.47
CA GLU A 62 29.85 -8.23 26.95
C GLU A 62 29.28 -6.82 26.84
N THR A 63 28.98 -6.26 27.99
CA THR A 63 28.71 -4.84 28.25
C THR A 63 30.07 -4.14 28.51
N PRO A 64 30.39 -3.07 27.84
CA PRO A 64 31.33 -2.09 28.37
C PRO A 64 30.57 -0.94 29.02
N SER A 65 30.67 -0.89 30.33
CA SER A 65 30.42 0.28 31.16
C SER A 65 31.68 1.16 31.13
N GLU A 66 31.59 2.33 30.57
CA GLU A 66 32.53 3.40 30.87
C GLU A 66 31.80 4.74 30.96
N THR A 67 31.75 5.23 32.18
CA THR A 67 31.37 6.59 32.56
C THR A 67 32.64 7.46 32.54
N PRO A 68 32.70 8.58 31.86
CA PRO A 68 33.65 9.61 32.16
C PRO A 68 33.01 10.69 33.04
N THR A 69 33.41 10.67 34.30
CA THR A 69 33.33 11.81 35.22
C THR A 69 34.39 12.82 34.83
N GLY A 70 33.97 14.03 34.51
CA GLY A 70 34.91 15.11 34.26
C GLY A 70 34.23 16.46 34.37
N THR A 71 34.13 16.99 35.57
CA THR A 71 33.84 18.40 35.86
C THR A 71 35.12 19.21 35.73
N PRO A 72 35.13 20.35 35.05
CA PRO A 72 35.97 21.45 35.41
C PRO A 72 35.13 22.66 35.81
N SER A 73 35.32 23.00 37.10
CA SER A 73 35.01 24.28 37.67
C SER A 73 36.14 25.26 37.27
N SER A 74 35.80 26.40 36.70
CA SER A 74 36.60 27.61 36.79
C SER A 74 35.77 28.83 36.40
N THR A 75 35.40 29.56 37.42
CA THR A 75 34.88 30.93 37.35
C THR A 75 36.09 31.89 37.21
N PRO A 76 36.08 32.82 36.26
CA PRO A 76 36.83 34.04 36.40
C PRO A 76 35.93 35.22 36.75
N SER A 77 36.19 35.78 37.87
CA SER A 77 35.76 37.10 38.30
C SER A 77 36.39 38.15 37.38
N ALA A 78 35.59 38.97 36.71
CA ALA A 78 36.05 40.11 35.96
C ALA A 78 35.37 41.39 36.44
N SER A 79 36.18 42.28 36.88
CA SER A 79 35.92 43.62 37.41
C SER A 79 35.26 44.53 36.39
N ILE A 80 34.31 45.32 36.85
CA ILE A 80 33.59 46.33 36.07
C ILE A 80 34.43 47.62 36.05
N PRO A 81 34.76 48.20 34.89
CA PRO A 81 35.13 49.60 34.82
C PRO A 81 33.91 50.47 34.55
N SER A 82 33.70 51.41 35.47
CA SER A 82 32.74 52.49 35.32
C SER A 82 33.19 53.42 34.20
N SER A 83 32.45 53.58 33.13
CA SER A 83 32.67 54.60 32.11
C SER A 83 31.41 55.43 31.91
N THR A 84 31.58 56.70 32.04
CA THR A 84 30.70 57.86 31.88
C THR A 84 29.93 57.84 30.56
N PRO A 85 28.65 58.21 30.49
CA PRO A 85 27.92 58.24 29.25
C PRO A 85 28.26 59.48 28.42
N THR A 86 28.97 59.29 27.30
CA THR A 86 29.09 60.30 26.26
C THR A 86 27.87 60.21 25.35
N SER A 87 27.09 61.26 25.29
CA SER A 87 25.90 61.43 24.40
C SER A 87 26.34 61.45 22.95
N THR A 88 26.03 60.35 22.24
CA THR A 88 26.17 60.26 20.77
C THR A 88 24.85 60.69 20.12
N PRO A 89 24.86 61.49 19.02
CA PRO A 89 23.64 61.90 18.35
C PRO A 89 22.90 60.73 17.72
N PRO A 90 21.56 60.82 17.51
CA PRO A 90 20.75 59.71 16.99
C PRO A 90 21.13 59.38 15.55
N VAL A 91 21.75 58.21 15.37
CA VAL A 91 21.96 57.63 14.05
C VAL A 91 20.62 57.08 13.53
N THR A 92 20.09 57.68 12.49
CA THR A 92 18.98 57.17 11.74
C THR A 92 19.28 55.73 11.26
N PRO A 93 18.45 54.72 11.55
CA PRO A 93 18.74 53.36 11.11
C PRO A 93 18.61 53.31 9.58
N THR A 94 19.74 53.21 8.90
CA THR A 94 19.78 52.88 7.48
C THR A 94 19.25 51.48 7.31
N VAL A 95 18.01 51.37 6.80
CA VAL A 95 17.36 50.08 6.48
C VAL A 95 18.18 49.42 5.40
N LYS A 96 18.99 48.43 5.79
CA LYS A 96 19.72 47.57 4.86
C LYS A 96 18.72 46.88 3.95
N PRO A 97 18.85 46.99 2.61
CA PRO A 97 17.87 46.33 1.70
C PRO A 97 17.84 44.84 2.00
N THR A 98 16.65 44.32 2.37
CA THR A 98 16.41 42.91 2.61
C THR A 98 16.53 42.19 1.27
N VAL A 99 17.69 41.59 1.03
CA VAL A 99 17.90 40.73 -0.13
C VAL A 99 16.96 39.55 -0.01
N LYS A 100 16.01 39.43 -0.91
CA LYS A 100 15.13 38.25 -0.98
C LYS A 100 16.01 37.00 -1.10
N PRO A 101 15.85 36.00 -0.22
CA PRO A 101 16.65 34.79 -0.28
C PRO A 101 16.53 34.13 -1.65
N LYS A 102 17.64 33.76 -2.26
CA LYS A 102 17.67 33.00 -3.51
C LYS A 102 16.87 31.71 -3.31
N PRO A 103 15.95 31.36 -4.22
CA PRO A 103 15.16 30.12 -4.10
C PRO A 103 16.08 28.91 -3.92
N ARG A 104 15.83 28.10 -2.92
CA ARG A 104 16.57 26.86 -2.72
C ARG A 104 16.29 25.89 -3.88
N PRO A 105 17.29 25.10 -4.33
CA PRO A 105 17.06 24.08 -5.34
C PRO A 105 16.03 23.04 -4.85
N VAL A 106 15.21 22.50 -5.74
CA VAL A 106 14.14 21.55 -5.42
C VAL A 106 14.65 20.35 -4.59
N ALA A 107 15.83 19.84 -4.93
CA ALA A 107 16.47 18.74 -4.21
C ALA A 107 16.66 19.00 -2.70
N ALA A 108 16.86 20.25 -2.31
CA ALA A 108 17.03 20.61 -0.90
C ALA A 108 15.77 20.39 -0.04
N TYR A 109 14.64 20.13 -0.66
CA TYR A 109 13.37 19.83 0.02
C TYR A 109 13.03 18.35 0.06
N ALA A 110 13.83 17.48 -0.58
CA ALA A 110 13.52 16.06 -0.75
C ALA A 110 13.19 15.37 0.57
N LYS A 111 14.07 15.47 1.56
CA LYS A 111 13.87 14.88 2.89
C LYS A 111 12.61 15.37 3.61
N GLN A 112 12.27 16.66 3.48
CA GLN A 112 11.05 17.21 4.06
C GLN A 112 9.79 16.67 3.36
N VAL A 113 9.84 16.54 2.04
CA VAL A 113 8.76 15.96 1.22
C VAL A 113 8.55 14.50 1.59
N GLU A 114 9.61 13.71 1.66
CA GLU A 114 9.56 12.31 2.05
C GLU A 114 8.96 12.13 3.45
N ALA A 115 9.45 12.90 4.43
CA ALA A 115 8.94 12.85 5.79
C ALA A 115 7.44 13.14 5.86
N LYS A 116 6.98 14.14 5.10
CA LYS A 116 5.58 14.52 5.09
C LYS A 116 4.70 13.52 4.35
N LEU A 117 5.15 12.98 3.22
CA LEU A 117 4.48 11.89 2.54
C LEU A 117 4.35 10.66 3.43
N LYS A 118 5.42 10.30 4.16
CA LYS A 118 5.40 9.19 5.13
C LYS A 118 4.40 9.43 6.25
N ALA A 119 4.37 10.65 6.81
CA ALA A 119 3.40 11.03 7.85
C ALA A 119 1.95 10.96 7.35
N PHE A 120 1.70 11.18 6.07
CA PHE A 120 0.41 11.01 5.41
C PHE A 120 0.11 9.55 5.00
N GLY A 121 0.99 8.60 5.30
CA GLY A 121 0.81 7.18 5.00
C GLY A 121 1.09 6.78 3.54
N TYR A 122 1.87 7.58 2.81
CA TYR A 122 2.37 7.17 1.50
C TYR A 122 3.62 6.29 1.67
N PRO A 123 3.78 5.24 0.86
CA PRO A 123 4.90 4.31 0.98
C PRO A 123 6.17 4.89 0.36
N VAL A 124 6.93 5.67 1.13
CA VAL A 124 8.13 6.38 0.66
C VAL A 124 9.38 5.49 0.67
N GLY A 125 9.53 4.68 1.71
CA GLY A 125 10.77 4.01 2.06
C GLY A 125 11.52 4.78 3.15
N ASP A 126 12.83 4.92 2.99
CA ASP A 126 13.66 5.70 3.88
C ASP A 126 13.44 7.21 3.67
N VAL A 127 13.67 7.98 4.73
CA VAL A 127 13.54 9.44 4.71
C VAL A 127 14.95 10.00 4.82
N ASP A 128 15.70 9.92 3.74
CA ASP A 128 17.11 10.31 3.67
C ASP A 128 17.35 11.57 2.83
N GLY A 129 16.40 11.94 1.98
CA GLY A 129 16.48 13.05 1.03
C GLY A 129 16.88 12.58 -0.37
N GLU A 130 16.96 11.28 -0.60
CA GLU A 130 17.23 10.70 -1.90
C GLU A 130 15.91 10.25 -2.56
N ILE A 131 15.54 10.88 -3.67
CA ILE A 131 14.30 10.53 -4.40
C ILE A 131 14.49 9.21 -5.15
N THR A 132 14.49 8.13 -4.38
CA THR A 132 14.63 6.74 -4.86
C THR A 132 13.45 6.33 -5.77
N LYS A 133 13.53 5.14 -6.38
CA LYS A 133 12.40 4.56 -7.12
C LYS A 133 11.16 4.39 -6.24
N ARG A 134 11.32 4.09 -4.95
CA ARG A 134 10.21 3.99 -3.97
C ARG A 134 9.62 5.37 -3.64
N ALA A 135 10.45 6.35 -3.38
CA ALA A 135 9.99 7.73 -3.19
C ALA A 135 9.22 8.27 -4.42
N LYS A 136 9.67 7.92 -5.64
CA LYS A 136 8.95 8.26 -6.89
C LYS A 136 7.57 7.59 -7.01
N GLN A 137 7.40 6.37 -6.47
CA GLN A 137 6.08 5.73 -6.40
C GLN A 137 5.15 6.50 -5.44
N ALA A 138 5.66 6.92 -4.29
CA ALA A 138 4.91 7.75 -3.32
C ALA A 138 4.54 9.12 -3.90
N LEU A 139 5.45 9.80 -4.59
CA LEU A 139 5.17 11.05 -5.31
C LEU A 139 4.10 10.86 -6.39
N CYS A 140 4.18 9.76 -7.14
CA CYS A 140 3.17 9.42 -8.15
C CYS A 140 1.79 9.25 -7.51
N ALA A 141 1.71 8.55 -6.38
CA ALA A 141 0.48 8.37 -5.62
C ALA A 141 -0.04 9.71 -5.05
N TRP A 142 0.86 10.57 -4.56
CA TRP A 142 0.50 11.93 -4.13
C TRP A 142 -0.11 12.74 -5.26
N ARG A 143 0.52 12.74 -6.44
CA ARG A 143 0.04 13.44 -7.63
C ARG A 143 -1.38 12.98 -7.99
N GLU A 144 -1.61 11.68 -8.03
CA GLU A 144 -2.94 11.12 -8.33
C GLU A 144 -4.00 11.57 -7.33
N THR A 145 -3.71 11.47 -6.04
CA THR A 145 -4.69 11.82 -4.99
C THR A 145 -4.97 13.33 -4.89
N ASN A 146 -4.10 14.15 -5.47
CA ASN A 146 -4.25 15.61 -5.53
C ASN A 146 -4.66 16.14 -6.91
N GLY A 147 -5.03 15.27 -7.86
CA GLY A 147 -5.45 15.67 -9.20
C GLY A 147 -4.32 16.30 -10.05
N MET A 148 -3.07 16.03 -9.70
CA MET A 148 -1.90 16.46 -10.45
C MET A 148 -1.57 15.47 -11.58
N PRO A 149 -0.76 15.84 -12.58
CA PRO A 149 -0.32 14.91 -13.62
C PRO A 149 0.39 13.67 -13.05
N VAL A 150 -0.18 12.50 -13.28
CA VAL A 150 0.28 11.21 -12.73
C VAL A 150 1.54 10.75 -13.47
N SER A 151 2.65 10.68 -12.78
CA SER A 151 3.91 10.17 -13.31
C SER A 151 4.86 9.71 -12.19
N ARG A 152 5.79 8.81 -12.51
CA ARG A 152 6.92 8.42 -11.63
C ARG A 152 8.18 9.24 -11.91
N GLY A 153 8.02 10.47 -12.35
CA GLY A 153 9.11 11.43 -12.50
C GLY A 153 9.72 11.84 -11.14
N GLY A 154 10.86 12.51 -11.19
CA GLY A 154 11.52 13.07 -10.02
C GLY A 154 10.67 14.13 -9.31
N LEU A 155 11.21 14.65 -8.21
CA LEU A 155 10.61 15.73 -7.44
C LEU A 155 10.60 17.02 -8.25
N THR A 156 9.46 17.70 -8.29
CA THR A 156 9.27 18.99 -8.97
C THR A 156 8.96 20.11 -7.97
N ALA A 157 9.07 21.36 -8.39
CA ALA A 157 8.67 22.50 -7.56
C ALA A 157 7.18 22.45 -7.19
N ALA A 158 6.33 21.99 -8.11
CA ALA A 158 4.90 21.80 -7.86
C ALA A 158 4.65 20.75 -6.78
N ASP A 159 5.39 19.64 -6.78
CA ASP A 159 5.29 18.62 -5.73
C ASP A 159 5.70 19.18 -4.37
N VAL A 160 6.84 19.87 -4.31
CA VAL A 160 7.32 20.52 -3.07
C VAL A 160 6.25 21.45 -2.52
N GLN A 161 5.71 22.32 -3.36
CA GLN A 161 4.69 23.27 -2.95
C GLN A 161 3.42 22.55 -2.48
N SER A 162 2.94 21.57 -3.22
CA SER A 162 1.73 20.81 -2.92
C SER A 162 1.88 20.02 -1.61
N VAL A 163 2.96 19.23 -1.48
CA VAL A 163 3.20 18.40 -0.29
C VAL A 163 3.41 19.27 0.95
N LEU A 164 4.29 20.29 0.87
CA LEU A 164 4.64 21.08 2.06
C LEU A 164 3.50 21.99 2.55
N LYS A 165 2.61 22.43 1.69
CA LYS A 165 1.40 23.20 2.07
C LYS A 165 0.29 22.33 2.64
N ALA A 166 0.23 21.05 2.30
CA ALA A 166 -0.85 20.19 2.75
C ALA A 166 -0.85 20.02 4.27
N THR A 167 -2.01 20.07 4.90
CA THR A 167 -2.19 19.87 6.35
C THR A 167 -2.71 18.47 6.67
N LYS A 168 -3.30 17.79 5.70
CA LYS A 168 -3.84 16.42 5.80
C LYS A 168 -3.72 15.69 4.48
N ARG A 169 -3.80 14.37 4.53
CA ARG A 169 -3.93 13.55 3.33
C ARG A 169 -5.27 13.85 2.63
N PRO A 170 -5.32 13.94 1.29
CA PRO A 170 -6.58 14.08 0.56
C PRO A 170 -7.56 12.94 0.89
N ALA A 171 -8.85 13.25 0.87
CA ALA A 171 -9.88 12.22 0.94
C ALA A 171 -9.86 11.33 -0.30
N ALA A 172 -10.45 10.14 -0.22
CA ALA A 172 -10.59 9.28 -1.38
C ALA A 172 -11.55 9.92 -2.39
N ALA A 173 -11.07 10.13 -3.62
CA ALA A 173 -11.91 10.52 -4.75
C ALA A 173 -12.68 9.33 -5.36
N LYS A 174 -12.47 8.11 -4.82
CA LYS A 174 -13.03 6.85 -5.30
C LYS A 174 -13.99 6.27 -4.25
N GLU A 175 -14.96 5.48 -4.70
CA GLU A 175 -15.83 4.68 -3.84
C GLU A 175 -15.06 3.63 -3.03
N PRO A 176 -15.65 3.05 -1.98
CA PRO A 176 -15.02 1.95 -1.24
C PRO A 176 -14.61 0.80 -2.17
N GLY A 177 -13.39 0.29 -1.98
CA GLY A 177 -12.83 -0.75 -2.82
C GLY A 177 -11.30 -0.77 -2.82
N ILE A 178 -10.76 -1.61 -3.67
CA ILE A 178 -9.31 -1.73 -3.90
C ILE A 178 -8.98 -1.21 -5.30
N TYR A 179 -7.97 -0.37 -5.40
CA TYR A 179 -7.56 0.29 -6.63
C TYR A 179 -6.07 0.10 -6.87
N VAL A 180 -5.72 -0.63 -7.93
CA VAL A 180 -4.33 -0.89 -8.32
C VAL A 180 -3.95 0.03 -9.47
N ASN A 181 -3.09 1.00 -9.19
CA ASN A 181 -2.53 1.89 -10.20
C ASN A 181 -1.20 1.33 -10.73
N LYS A 182 -1.21 0.83 -11.95
CA LYS A 182 0.00 0.29 -12.61
C LYS A 182 1.02 1.37 -12.96
N THR A 183 0.59 2.60 -13.18
CA THR A 183 1.51 3.71 -13.47
C THR A 183 2.36 4.04 -12.25
N CYS A 184 1.76 4.10 -11.06
CA CYS A 184 2.45 4.39 -9.81
C CYS A 184 3.04 3.12 -9.14
N LEU A 185 2.56 1.93 -9.51
CA LEU A 185 2.83 0.65 -8.83
C LEU A 185 2.47 0.72 -7.34
N VAL A 186 1.27 1.20 -7.08
CA VAL A 186 0.67 1.24 -5.74
C VAL A 186 -0.75 0.69 -5.77
N LEU A 187 -1.19 0.23 -4.59
CA LEU A 187 -2.56 -0.15 -4.32
C LEU A 187 -3.13 0.79 -3.27
N TYR A 188 -4.34 1.27 -3.50
CA TYR A 188 -5.15 2.01 -2.54
C TYR A 188 -6.25 1.10 -2.01
N GLN A 189 -6.37 0.98 -0.69
CA GLN A 189 -7.54 0.42 -0.03
C GLN A 189 -8.41 1.59 0.46
N VAL A 190 -9.61 1.70 -0.08
CA VAL A 190 -10.57 2.74 0.27
C VAL A 190 -11.69 2.13 1.09
N VAL A 191 -11.92 2.68 2.28
CA VAL A 191 -12.99 2.29 3.20
C VAL A 191 -13.84 3.53 3.52
N GLY A 192 -15.13 3.47 3.25
CA GLY A 192 -15.96 4.66 3.33
C GLY A 192 -15.46 5.74 2.36
N LYS A 193 -15.12 6.91 2.88
CA LYS A 193 -14.56 8.04 2.12
C LYS A 193 -13.04 8.23 2.35
N GLU A 194 -12.40 7.27 3.00
CA GLU A 194 -10.99 7.39 3.38
C GLU A 194 -10.10 6.41 2.63
N ILE A 195 -8.92 6.87 2.27
CA ILE A 195 -7.86 5.98 1.83
C ILE A 195 -7.28 5.32 3.08
N ARG A 196 -7.68 4.09 3.37
CA ARG A 196 -7.19 3.38 4.56
C ARG A 196 -5.70 3.08 4.45
N ARG A 197 -5.26 2.56 3.30
CA ARG A 197 -3.86 2.20 3.02
C ARG A 197 -3.45 2.58 1.61
N ILE A 198 -2.18 2.93 1.47
CA ILE A 198 -1.48 3.03 0.19
C ILE A 198 -0.23 2.16 0.32
N VAL A 199 -0.12 1.13 -0.50
CA VAL A 199 0.99 0.17 -0.40
C VAL A 199 1.65 -0.07 -1.75
N TRP A 200 2.92 -0.46 -1.73
CA TRP A 200 3.64 -0.86 -2.94
C TRP A 200 3.10 -2.15 -3.52
N VAL A 201 3.07 -2.21 -4.83
CA VAL A 201 2.76 -3.44 -5.56
C VAL A 201 3.76 -3.69 -6.68
N SER A 202 3.83 -4.95 -7.12
CA SER A 202 4.43 -5.33 -8.38
C SER A 202 3.38 -6.05 -9.21
N THR A 203 3.19 -5.58 -10.45
CA THR A 203 2.21 -6.13 -11.40
C THR A 203 2.88 -7.01 -12.44
N GLY A 204 2.11 -7.58 -13.36
CA GLY A 204 2.59 -8.47 -14.41
C GLY A 204 3.68 -7.87 -15.28
N ALA A 205 4.73 -8.65 -15.54
CA ALA A 205 5.83 -8.32 -16.44
C ALA A 205 5.35 -8.17 -17.90
N PRO A 206 6.17 -7.61 -18.81
CA PRO A 206 5.88 -7.63 -20.24
C PRO A 206 5.59 -9.04 -20.75
N GLY A 207 4.52 -9.21 -21.53
CA GLY A 207 4.00 -10.50 -21.97
C GLY A 207 3.09 -11.22 -20.94
N TYR A 208 3.11 -10.77 -19.70
CA TYR A 208 2.30 -11.28 -18.59
C TYR A 208 1.59 -10.15 -17.87
N GLU A 209 1.11 -9.17 -18.58
CA GLU A 209 0.55 -7.96 -17.99
C GLU A 209 -0.68 -8.26 -17.13
N THR A 210 -0.74 -7.62 -15.97
CA THR A 210 -1.98 -7.54 -15.20
C THR A 210 -2.98 -6.72 -16.01
N PRO A 211 -4.16 -7.28 -16.40
CA PRO A 211 -5.10 -6.58 -17.26
C PRO A 211 -5.75 -5.39 -16.55
N ASN A 212 -5.98 -4.29 -17.29
CA ASN A 212 -6.83 -3.20 -16.80
C ASN A 212 -8.29 -3.69 -16.78
N ARG A 213 -8.79 -3.98 -15.61
CA ARG A 213 -10.13 -4.57 -15.40
C ARG A 213 -10.72 -4.10 -14.08
N THR A 214 -12.03 -4.09 -14.03
CA THR A 214 -12.79 -3.97 -12.79
C THR A 214 -13.50 -5.29 -12.53
N GLY A 215 -13.38 -5.78 -11.31
CA GLY A 215 -14.04 -6.97 -10.84
C GLY A 215 -14.54 -6.82 -9.40
N LYS A 216 -15.06 -7.90 -8.86
CA LYS A 216 -15.44 -7.99 -7.44
C LYS A 216 -14.78 -9.20 -6.81
N VAL A 217 -14.35 -9.05 -5.55
CA VAL A 217 -13.80 -10.17 -4.78
C VAL A 217 -14.84 -11.30 -4.75
N TRP A 218 -14.50 -12.45 -5.31
CA TRP A 218 -15.38 -13.61 -5.37
C TRP A 218 -14.84 -14.81 -4.59
N ARG A 219 -13.52 -14.82 -4.31
CA ARG A 219 -12.86 -15.88 -3.55
C ARG A 219 -11.72 -15.28 -2.77
N LYS A 220 -11.48 -15.81 -1.57
CA LYS A 220 -10.32 -15.51 -0.73
C LYS A 220 -9.70 -16.81 -0.27
N TRP A 221 -8.37 -16.83 -0.15
CA TRP A 221 -7.62 -17.97 0.39
C TRP A 221 -6.62 -17.46 1.41
N ALA A 222 -6.85 -17.79 2.68
CA ALA A 222 -6.03 -17.36 3.80
C ALA A 222 -4.73 -18.16 3.89
N GLY A 223 -3.67 -17.51 4.36
CA GLY A 223 -2.39 -18.14 4.61
C GLY A 223 -1.63 -18.52 3.35
N ALA A 224 -0.64 -19.40 3.52
CA ALA A 224 0.21 -19.88 2.44
C ALA A 224 -0.49 -20.97 1.62
N HIS A 225 -0.37 -20.90 0.32
CA HIS A 225 -0.81 -21.94 -0.62
C HIS A 225 -0.03 -21.86 -1.92
N GLU A 226 0.00 -22.94 -2.65
CA GLU A 226 0.63 -23.00 -3.96
C GLU A 226 -0.21 -22.29 -5.03
N SER A 227 0.45 -21.77 -6.02
CA SER A 227 -0.21 -21.21 -7.20
C SER A 227 -0.73 -22.34 -8.08
N SER A 228 -1.98 -22.25 -8.52
CA SER A 228 -2.53 -23.18 -9.51
C SER A 228 -1.98 -22.96 -10.94
N LEU A 229 -1.16 -21.93 -11.15
CA LEU A 229 -0.65 -21.55 -12.47
C LEU A 229 0.85 -21.84 -12.66
N TYR A 230 1.59 -22.00 -11.57
CA TYR A 230 3.04 -22.15 -11.60
C TYR A 230 3.51 -23.03 -10.48
N ASP A 231 4.33 -24.00 -10.79
CA ASP A 231 5.00 -24.85 -9.83
C ASP A 231 5.92 -24.01 -8.93
N ASP A 232 6.08 -24.41 -7.67
CA ASP A 232 6.89 -23.74 -6.63
C ASP A 232 6.55 -22.28 -6.33
N ALA A 233 5.46 -21.75 -6.87
CA ALA A 233 5.04 -20.38 -6.63
C ALA A 233 4.04 -20.30 -5.47
N TYR A 234 4.53 -19.87 -4.30
CA TYR A 234 3.68 -19.67 -3.12
C TYR A 234 3.04 -18.30 -3.12
N MET A 235 1.75 -18.30 -2.81
CA MET A 235 0.90 -17.14 -2.61
C MET A 235 0.46 -17.09 -1.15
N TYR A 236 0.24 -15.88 -0.62
CA TYR A 236 -0.21 -15.66 0.76
C TYR A 236 -1.40 -14.72 0.75
N ASP A 237 -2.45 -15.09 1.51
CA ASP A 237 -3.64 -14.26 1.70
C ASP A 237 -4.21 -13.74 0.37
N SER A 238 -4.53 -14.68 -0.53
CA SER A 238 -4.94 -14.36 -1.89
C SER A 238 -6.37 -13.89 -1.98
N ILE A 239 -6.58 -12.80 -2.74
CA ILE A 239 -7.86 -12.16 -3.00
C ILE A 239 -8.12 -12.22 -4.51
N TYR A 240 -9.01 -13.11 -4.93
CA TYR A 240 -9.39 -13.32 -6.34
C TYR A 240 -10.56 -12.41 -6.69
N PHE A 241 -10.45 -11.66 -7.79
CA PHE A 241 -11.43 -10.62 -8.15
C PHE A 241 -11.94 -10.66 -9.59
N LEU A 242 -11.38 -11.50 -10.45
CA LEU A 242 -11.82 -11.71 -11.82
C LEU A 242 -12.35 -13.14 -12.01
N LYS A 243 -13.67 -13.32 -12.13
CA LYS A 243 -14.27 -14.64 -12.32
C LYS A 243 -13.93 -15.26 -13.69
N ASP A 244 -13.82 -14.40 -14.71
CA ASP A 244 -13.43 -14.80 -16.07
C ASP A 244 -11.94 -15.13 -16.22
N ARG A 245 -11.15 -14.80 -15.18
CA ARG A 245 -9.70 -15.08 -15.09
C ARG A 245 -9.33 -15.53 -13.68
N PRO A 246 -9.76 -16.73 -13.28
CA PRO A 246 -9.77 -17.17 -11.88
C PRO A 246 -8.37 -17.32 -11.25
N GLY A 247 -7.31 -17.35 -12.05
CA GLY A 247 -5.94 -17.41 -11.57
C GLY A 247 -5.32 -16.03 -11.20
N ILE A 248 -6.00 -14.91 -11.49
CA ILE A 248 -5.48 -13.58 -11.17
C ILE A 248 -5.94 -13.13 -9.79
N ALA A 249 -4.98 -12.80 -8.92
CA ALA A 249 -5.22 -12.40 -7.54
C ALA A 249 -4.33 -11.24 -7.09
N LEU A 250 -4.74 -10.57 -6.01
CA LEU A 250 -3.86 -9.80 -5.14
C LEU A 250 -3.33 -10.79 -4.10
N HIS A 251 -2.02 -10.84 -3.87
CA HIS A 251 -1.44 -11.80 -2.91
C HIS A 251 -0.07 -11.38 -2.39
N GLY A 252 0.32 -11.89 -1.24
CA GLY A 252 1.69 -11.85 -0.75
C GLY A 252 2.59 -12.86 -1.46
N SER A 253 3.88 -12.61 -1.47
CA SER A 253 4.89 -13.51 -2.01
C SER A 253 5.72 -14.14 -0.89
N ARG A 254 6.44 -15.25 -1.19
CA ARG A 254 7.32 -15.92 -0.22
C ARG A 254 8.29 -14.93 0.43
N VAL A 255 8.86 -14.01 -0.35
CA VAL A 255 9.76 -12.97 0.12
C VAL A 255 9.33 -11.59 -0.42
N ASN A 256 9.44 -10.57 0.42
CA ASN A 256 9.04 -9.20 0.07
C ASN A 256 9.91 -8.58 -1.04
N SER A 257 11.11 -9.08 -1.25
CA SER A 257 11.99 -8.64 -2.36
C SER A 257 11.42 -8.91 -3.76
N LEU A 258 10.37 -9.74 -3.87
CA LEU A 258 9.63 -9.95 -5.13
C LEU A 258 8.66 -8.81 -5.47
N ILE A 259 8.43 -7.87 -4.55
CA ILE A 259 7.70 -6.64 -4.82
C ILE A 259 8.67 -5.61 -5.39
N LYS A 260 8.88 -5.69 -6.70
CA LYS A 260 9.83 -4.84 -7.42
C LYS A 260 9.28 -3.42 -7.63
N THR A 261 10.14 -2.49 -8.02
CA THR A 261 9.76 -1.14 -8.46
C THR A 261 9.42 -1.07 -9.96
N TYR A 262 9.20 -2.23 -10.55
CA TYR A 262 8.81 -2.45 -11.94
C TYR A 262 7.90 -3.69 -12.02
N PRO A 263 7.14 -3.89 -13.11
CA PRO A 263 6.33 -5.09 -13.33
C PRO A 263 7.20 -6.34 -13.39
N ALA A 264 6.89 -7.35 -12.57
CA ALA A 264 7.73 -8.54 -12.43
C ALA A 264 6.95 -9.82 -12.08
N SER A 265 5.61 -9.77 -12.07
CA SER A 265 4.78 -10.94 -11.79
C SER A 265 4.27 -11.61 -13.08
N HIS A 266 3.55 -12.72 -12.93
CA HIS A 266 2.84 -13.38 -14.03
C HIS A 266 1.33 -13.07 -13.89
N ARG A 267 0.93 -11.82 -14.20
CA ARG A 267 -0.46 -11.28 -14.20
C ARG A 267 -1.05 -10.97 -12.83
N CYS A 268 -0.60 -11.58 -11.75
CA CYS A 268 -1.07 -11.26 -10.40
C CYS A 268 -0.53 -9.91 -9.92
N VAL A 269 -1.13 -9.39 -8.87
CA VAL A 269 -0.66 -8.21 -8.15
C VAL A 269 0.02 -8.68 -6.86
N ARG A 270 1.34 -8.59 -6.81
CA ARG A 270 2.12 -8.92 -5.61
C ARG A 270 2.12 -7.75 -4.65
N VAL A 271 1.86 -8.02 -3.39
CA VAL A 271 1.82 -7.07 -2.27
C VAL A 271 2.78 -7.56 -1.18
N MET A 272 3.35 -6.69 -0.37
CA MET A 272 4.15 -7.12 0.78
C MET A 272 3.30 -7.93 1.76
N ARG A 273 3.87 -8.96 2.38
CA ARG A 273 3.13 -9.86 3.26
C ARG A 273 2.41 -9.16 4.42
N PRO A 274 3.02 -8.23 5.16
CA PRO A 274 2.30 -7.51 6.20
C PRO A 274 1.10 -6.72 5.65
N ASP A 275 1.28 -6.07 4.51
CA ASP A 275 0.23 -5.25 3.91
C ASP A 275 -0.94 -6.09 3.40
N ILE A 276 -0.66 -7.19 2.67
CA ILE A 276 -1.73 -8.04 2.14
C ILE A 276 -2.50 -8.73 3.25
N HIS A 277 -1.85 -9.09 4.36
CA HIS A 277 -2.51 -9.67 5.52
C HIS A 277 -3.61 -8.75 6.06
N HIS A 278 -3.30 -7.48 6.27
CA HIS A 278 -4.28 -6.48 6.69
C HIS A 278 -5.36 -6.22 5.63
N ILE A 279 -4.96 -6.08 4.36
CA ILE A 279 -5.90 -5.88 3.25
C ILE A 279 -6.86 -7.08 3.16
N PHE A 280 -6.32 -8.31 3.25
CA PHE A 280 -7.11 -9.53 3.24
C PHE A 280 -8.15 -9.55 4.37
N ALA A 281 -7.73 -9.30 5.60
CA ALA A 281 -8.61 -9.31 6.77
C ALA A 281 -9.78 -8.33 6.63
N GLU A 282 -9.51 -7.13 6.08
CA GLU A 282 -10.48 -6.04 5.98
C GLU A 282 -11.27 -6.03 4.66
N THR A 283 -11.03 -6.97 3.75
CA THR A 283 -11.69 -6.99 2.43
C THR A 283 -12.76 -8.09 2.38
N PRO A 284 -14.05 -7.76 2.44
CA PRO A 284 -15.13 -8.75 2.29
C PRO A 284 -15.29 -9.24 0.85
N ILE A 285 -15.93 -10.39 0.70
CA ILE A 285 -16.43 -10.85 -0.61
C ILE A 285 -17.38 -9.79 -1.17
N GLY A 286 -17.34 -9.59 -2.48
CA GLY A 286 -18.12 -8.56 -3.18
C GLY A 286 -17.43 -7.20 -3.30
N THR A 287 -16.33 -6.97 -2.56
CA THR A 287 -15.56 -5.72 -2.65
C THR A 287 -15.10 -5.46 -4.09
N LYS A 288 -15.30 -4.25 -4.57
CA LYS A 288 -14.81 -3.79 -5.87
C LYS A 288 -13.28 -3.78 -5.91
N VAL A 289 -12.71 -4.35 -6.97
CA VAL A 289 -11.27 -4.25 -7.26
C VAL A 289 -11.11 -3.72 -8.68
N GLN A 290 -10.34 -2.65 -8.83
CA GLN A 290 -10.05 -2.04 -10.13
C GLN A 290 -8.54 -1.97 -10.37
N VAL A 291 -8.11 -2.50 -11.50
CA VAL A 291 -6.73 -2.35 -12.02
C VAL A 291 -6.76 -1.38 -13.19
N TYR A 292 -5.88 -0.39 -13.19
CA TYR A 292 -5.84 0.66 -14.22
C TYR A 292 -4.43 1.25 -14.39
N GLY A 293 -4.27 2.13 -15.35
CA GLY A 293 -3.01 2.80 -15.67
C GLY A 293 -2.13 2.00 -16.63
N LYS A 294 -0.97 2.55 -16.94
CA LYS A 294 0.06 1.97 -17.81
C LYS A 294 1.40 2.01 -17.09
N TYR A 295 2.23 1.00 -17.28
CA TYR A 295 3.62 1.01 -16.80
C TYR A 295 4.55 1.45 -17.91
#